data_73c7fbd9e697c60dd0ec2c5a1db4851f
#
_entry.id   73c7fbd9e697c60dd0ec2c5a1db4851f
#
_cell.length_a   1.000
_cell.length_b   1.000
_cell.length_c   1.000
_cell.angle_alpha   90.00
_cell.angle_beta   90.00
_cell.angle_gamma   90.00
#
_symmetry.space_group_name_H-M   'P 1'
#
loop_
_entity.id
_entity.type
_entity.pdbx_description
1 polymer ?
#
loop_
_entity_poly.entity_id
_entity_poly.type
_entity_poly.pdbx_seq_one_letter_code
_entity_poly.pdbx_strand_id
1 'polypeptide(L)'
;GRLVCHAFKKIKLMKPHFRPAFADDVYKLHPRIREVDVEEVKATIGLNIKDGLMASYLTSDEAYTMVADDDDLVGMFGLTVTDDPLVAVPWMLCTERLPQYSKSFIKLSKQWVIEKNKKHSVLMNYVDERNTTSIRWLKHLGFVLIKRIEDFGVGKKPFYEFVRIQ
;
A
#
# COMPACT_ATOMS: atom_id res chain seq x y z
N GLY A 1 -49.04 9.64 27.10
CA GLY A 1 -47.95 8.88 26.47
C GLY A 1 -47.18 9.74 25.52
N ARG A 2 -45.96 10.21 25.92
CA ARG A 2 -45.04 10.90 25.02
C ARG A 2 -44.28 9.85 24.26
N LEU A 3 -44.51 9.73 22.96
CA LEU A 3 -43.67 9.02 22.04
C LEU A 3 -42.30 9.72 21.95
N VAL A 4 -41.28 9.11 22.53
CA VAL A 4 -39.88 9.54 22.34
C VAL A 4 -39.45 9.05 20.94
N CYS A 5 -39.52 9.97 19.99
CA CYS A 5 -38.99 9.72 18.65
C CYS A 5 -37.49 9.73 18.77
N HIS A 6 -36.86 8.55 18.90
CA HIS A 6 -35.42 8.41 18.78
C HIS A 6 -35.06 8.63 17.30
N ALA A 7 -34.61 9.83 17.00
CA ALA A 7 -33.96 10.12 15.73
C ALA A 7 -32.68 9.29 15.65
N PHE A 8 -32.76 8.12 15.01
CA PHE A 8 -31.57 7.44 14.54
C PHE A 8 -30.86 8.40 13.59
N LYS A 9 -29.82 9.08 14.08
CA LYS A 9 -28.86 9.74 13.20
C LYS A 9 -28.38 8.65 12.23
N LYS A 10 -28.78 8.76 10.96
CA LYS A 10 -28.17 7.97 9.89
C LYS A 10 -26.68 8.23 9.98
N ILE A 11 -25.92 7.26 10.51
CA ILE A 11 -24.48 7.27 10.46
C ILE A 11 -24.17 7.25 8.97
N LYS A 12 -23.68 8.37 8.44
CA LYS A 12 -23.27 8.47 7.05
C LYS A 12 -22.00 7.62 6.95
N LEU A 13 -22.15 6.37 6.50
CA LEU A 13 -21.03 5.50 6.22
C LEU A 13 -20.10 6.24 5.25
N MET A 14 -18.86 6.45 5.66
CA MET A 14 -17.85 7.06 4.80
C MET A 14 -17.55 6.08 3.68
N LYS A 15 -17.32 6.60 2.45
CA LYS A 15 -16.81 5.77 1.36
C LYS A 15 -15.37 5.37 1.67
N PRO A 16 -14.91 4.20 1.18
CA PRO A 16 -13.49 3.87 1.21
C PRO A 16 -12.66 5.03 0.61
N HIS A 17 -11.62 5.45 1.31
CA HIS A 17 -10.83 6.63 0.92
C HIS A 17 -9.40 6.53 1.41
N PHE A 18 -8.56 7.43 0.90
CA PHE A 18 -7.20 7.66 1.38
C PHE A 18 -7.16 8.92 2.24
N ARG A 19 -6.37 8.89 3.29
CA ARG A 19 -5.99 10.07 4.06
C ARG A 19 -4.50 10.06 4.36
N PRO A 20 -3.87 11.20 4.69
CA PRO A 20 -2.48 11.20 5.15
C PRO A 20 -2.26 10.23 6.29
N ALA A 21 -1.17 9.48 6.24
CA ALA A 21 -0.82 8.52 7.28
C ALA A 21 -0.28 9.22 8.53
N PHE A 22 -0.51 8.59 9.69
CA PHE A 22 0.05 9.00 10.97
C PHE A 22 0.88 7.87 11.56
N ALA A 23 1.85 8.20 12.41
CA ALA A 23 2.67 7.19 13.09
C ALA A 23 1.81 6.19 13.89
N ASP A 24 0.71 6.65 14.48
CA ASP A 24 -0.24 5.80 15.21
C ASP A 24 -0.88 4.71 14.34
N ASP A 25 -1.05 4.97 13.05
CA ASP A 25 -1.57 3.98 12.10
C ASP A 25 -0.65 2.75 11.98
N VAL A 26 0.66 2.95 12.11
CA VAL A 26 1.63 1.84 12.10
C VAL A 26 1.36 0.86 13.25
N TYR A 27 1.09 1.38 14.44
CA TYR A 27 0.80 0.56 15.62
C TYR A 27 -0.52 -0.20 15.50
N LYS A 28 -1.51 0.38 14.83
CA LYS A 28 -2.80 -0.26 14.57
C LYS A 28 -2.72 -1.30 13.46
N LEU A 29 -1.91 -1.06 12.44
CA LEU A 29 -1.82 -1.91 11.25
C LEU A 29 -0.87 -3.08 11.39
N HIS A 30 0.30 -2.89 12.02
CA HIS A 30 1.35 -3.91 11.97
C HIS A 30 0.93 -5.31 12.45
N PRO A 31 0.07 -5.48 13.49
CA PRO A 31 -0.35 -6.82 13.91
C PRO A 31 -1.28 -7.52 12.91
N ARG A 32 -1.81 -6.79 11.94
CA ARG A 32 -2.84 -7.24 11.00
C ARG A 32 -2.38 -7.31 9.56
N ILE A 33 -1.13 -6.95 9.28
CA ILE A 33 -0.58 -7.01 7.91
C ILE A 33 -0.56 -8.45 7.41
N ARG A 34 -0.91 -8.63 6.13
CA ARG A 34 -0.92 -9.94 5.45
C ARG A 34 0.43 -10.64 5.58
N GLU A 35 0.40 -11.95 5.78
CA GLU A 35 1.61 -12.75 5.92
C GLU A 35 2.55 -12.62 4.72
N VAL A 36 2.03 -12.55 3.50
CA VAL A 36 2.84 -12.36 2.29
C VAL A 36 3.60 -11.04 2.31
N ASP A 37 3.02 -9.98 2.85
CA ASP A 37 3.69 -8.67 3.00
C ASP A 37 4.71 -8.71 4.14
N VAL A 38 4.41 -9.39 5.24
CA VAL A 38 5.34 -9.62 6.36
C VAL A 38 6.60 -10.33 5.88
N GLU A 39 6.43 -11.44 5.14
CA GLU A 39 7.53 -12.22 4.59
C GLU A 39 8.33 -11.43 3.53
N GLU A 40 7.67 -10.61 2.74
CA GLU A 40 8.33 -9.75 1.75
C GLU A 40 9.24 -8.71 2.40
N VAL A 41 8.78 -8.02 3.43
CA VAL A 41 9.58 -7.06 4.20
C VAL A 41 10.77 -7.75 4.84
N LYS A 42 10.57 -8.90 5.45
CA LYS A 42 11.64 -9.70 6.07
C LYS A 42 12.68 -10.16 5.04
N ALA A 43 12.25 -10.62 3.87
CA ALA A 43 13.15 -11.06 2.80
C ALA A 43 13.94 -9.89 2.20
N THR A 44 13.35 -8.70 2.13
CA THR A 44 13.97 -7.52 1.52
C THR A 44 15.03 -6.89 2.43
N ILE A 45 14.68 -6.54 3.66
CA ILE A 45 15.51 -5.74 4.57
C ILE A 45 15.78 -6.40 5.92
N GLY A 46 15.23 -7.59 6.18
CA GLY A 46 15.46 -8.34 7.42
C GLY A 46 14.74 -7.79 8.64
N LEU A 47 13.84 -6.81 8.49
CA LEU A 47 13.08 -6.22 9.59
C LEU A 47 11.78 -7.00 9.85
N ASN A 48 11.32 -6.98 11.10
CA ASN A 48 9.96 -7.36 11.43
C ASN A 48 8.98 -6.32 10.81
N ILE A 49 7.72 -6.68 10.71
CA ILE A 49 6.73 -5.85 10.03
C ILE A 49 6.49 -4.50 10.70
N LYS A 50 6.53 -4.43 12.03
CA LYS A 50 6.39 -3.17 12.76
C LYS A 50 7.49 -2.18 12.40
N ASP A 51 8.75 -2.62 12.45
CA ASP A 51 9.90 -1.79 12.14
C ASP A 51 9.97 -1.48 10.65
N GLY A 52 9.64 -2.43 9.79
CA GLY A 52 9.58 -2.24 8.33
C GLY A 52 8.52 -1.22 7.91
N LEU A 53 7.32 -1.30 8.48
CA LEU A 53 6.25 -0.34 8.19
C LEU A 53 6.60 1.05 8.73
N MET A 54 7.14 1.13 9.94
CA MET A 54 7.57 2.41 10.51
C MET A 54 8.69 3.04 9.68
N ALA A 55 9.69 2.26 9.25
CA ALA A 55 10.76 2.75 8.39
C ALA A 55 10.22 3.27 7.06
N SER A 56 9.32 2.53 6.42
CA SER A 56 8.67 2.97 5.17
C SER A 56 7.90 4.28 5.36
N TYR A 57 7.14 4.39 6.45
CA TYR A 57 6.43 5.62 6.77
C TYR A 57 7.37 6.82 6.98
N LEU A 58 8.43 6.64 7.78
CA LEU A 58 9.34 7.74 8.14
C LEU A 58 10.24 8.19 6.98
N THR A 59 10.58 7.30 6.06
CA THR A 59 11.49 7.59 4.94
C THR A 59 10.78 8.03 3.67
N SER A 60 9.44 7.95 3.64
CA SER A 60 8.65 8.36 2.49
C SER A 60 8.47 9.87 2.41
N ASP A 61 8.49 10.41 1.20
CA ASP A 61 8.15 11.81 0.93
C ASP A 61 6.66 12.06 1.15
N GLU A 62 5.84 11.06 0.87
CA GLU A 62 4.41 11.06 1.18
C GLU A 62 3.92 9.65 1.52
N ALA A 63 3.03 9.55 2.47
CA ALA A 63 2.38 8.31 2.88
C ALA A 63 0.91 8.52 3.21
N TYR A 64 0.10 7.52 2.89
CA TYR A 64 -1.34 7.53 3.06
C TYR A 64 -1.82 6.26 3.73
N THR A 65 -2.91 6.37 4.47
CA THR A 65 -3.64 5.24 5.04
C THR A 65 -4.92 5.00 4.26
N MET A 66 -5.17 3.74 3.94
CA MET A 66 -6.39 3.27 3.29
C MET A 66 -7.44 3.01 4.35
N VAL A 67 -8.56 3.73 4.29
CA VAL A 67 -9.63 3.68 5.28
C VAL A 67 -10.89 3.09 4.65
N ALA A 68 -11.47 2.07 5.28
CA ALA A 68 -12.70 1.43 4.86
C ALA A 68 -13.93 2.31 5.19
N ASP A 69 -15.09 1.92 4.68
CA ASP A 69 -16.37 2.59 4.91
C ASP A 69 -16.86 2.54 6.37
N ASP A 70 -16.36 1.59 7.16
CA ASP A 70 -16.60 1.46 8.60
C ASP A 70 -15.51 2.12 9.46
N ASP A 71 -14.67 2.95 8.87
CA ASP A 71 -13.55 3.65 9.50
C ASP A 71 -12.38 2.75 9.93
N ASP A 72 -12.38 1.47 9.58
CA ASP A 72 -11.27 0.57 9.85
C ASP A 72 -10.10 0.81 8.89
N LEU A 73 -8.88 0.59 9.37
CA LEU A 73 -7.67 0.74 8.58
C LEU A 73 -7.41 -0.53 7.77
N VAL A 74 -7.23 -0.38 6.46
CA VAL A 74 -7.04 -1.49 5.52
C VAL A 74 -5.58 -1.67 5.11
N GLY A 75 -4.83 -0.60 5.10
CA GLY A 75 -3.43 -0.62 4.71
C GLY A 75 -2.80 0.76 4.69
N MET A 76 -1.52 0.78 4.37
CA MET A 76 -0.73 2.00 4.19
C MET A 76 0.10 1.90 2.92
N PHE A 77 0.26 2.99 2.23
CA PHE A 77 1.10 3.08 1.05
C PHE A 77 1.78 4.45 0.98
N GLY A 78 2.80 4.54 0.18
CA GLY A 78 3.52 5.79 0.05
C GLY A 78 4.44 5.81 -1.16
N LEU A 79 5.22 6.89 -1.23
CA LEU A 79 6.14 7.17 -2.30
C LEU A 79 7.43 7.77 -1.74
N THR A 80 8.55 7.25 -2.21
CA THR A 80 9.86 7.82 -1.94
C THR A 80 10.49 8.26 -3.25
N VAL A 81 10.84 9.53 -3.37
CA VAL A 81 11.56 10.06 -4.53
C VAL A 81 13.04 9.74 -4.36
N THR A 82 13.68 9.21 -5.41
CA THR A 82 15.11 8.90 -5.40
C THR A 82 15.95 10.17 -5.63
N ASP A 83 17.28 10.04 -5.65
CA ASP A 83 18.18 11.14 -5.99
C ASP A 83 17.95 11.65 -7.43
N ASP A 84 17.44 10.79 -8.31
CA ASP A 84 16.91 11.21 -9.61
C ASP A 84 15.43 11.56 -9.44
N PRO A 85 15.03 12.84 -9.57
CA PRO A 85 13.65 13.27 -9.37
C PRO A 85 12.66 12.69 -10.38
N LEU A 86 13.14 12.11 -11.48
CA LEU A 86 12.30 11.40 -12.45
C LEU A 86 11.93 9.99 -12.01
N VAL A 87 12.61 9.45 -10.99
CA VAL A 87 12.41 8.09 -10.49
C VAL A 87 11.88 8.12 -9.06
N ALA A 88 10.74 7.49 -8.84
CA ALA A 88 10.13 7.35 -7.52
C ALA A 88 9.75 5.90 -7.24
N VAL A 89 9.74 5.55 -5.96
CA VAL A 89 9.54 4.20 -5.44
C VAL A 89 8.23 4.14 -4.66
N PRO A 90 7.14 3.62 -5.25
CA PRO A 90 5.91 3.36 -4.52
C PRO A 90 6.01 2.09 -3.69
N TRP A 91 5.31 2.04 -2.56
CA TRP A 91 5.19 0.87 -1.71
C TRP A 91 3.78 0.77 -1.12
N MET A 92 3.38 -0.44 -0.73
CA MET A 92 2.08 -0.71 -0.11
C MET A 92 2.17 -1.94 0.80
N LEU A 93 1.62 -1.81 2.01
CA LEU A 93 1.47 -2.91 2.97
C LEU A 93 0.03 -2.93 3.47
N CYS A 94 -0.64 -4.06 3.34
CA CYS A 94 -2.08 -4.17 3.55
C CYS A 94 -2.48 -5.30 4.50
N THR A 95 -3.68 -5.16 5.06
CA THR A 95 -4.35 -6.20 5.83
C THR A 95 -5.14 -7.14 4.90
N GLU A 96 -5.65 -8.26 5.47
CA GLU A 96 -6.53 -9.21 4.76
C GLU A 96 -7.90 -8.62 4.41
N ARG A 97 -8.22 -7.40 4.85
CA ARG A 97 -9.47 -6.72 4.49
C ARG A 97 -9.44 -6.07 3.10
N LEU A 98 -8.27 -5.93 2.47
CA LEU A 98 -8.16 -5.29 1.16
C LEU A 98 -9.09 -5.91 0.09
N PRO A 99 -9.25 -7.24 -0.02
CA PRO A 99 -10.12 -7.84 -1.04
C PRO A 99 -11.58 -7.37 -0.98
N GLN A 100 -12.10 -7.05 0.19
CA GLN A 100 -13.48 -6.58 0.38
C GLN A 100 -13.73 -5.23 -0.29
N TYR A 101 -12.70 -4.43 -0.47
CA TYR A 101 -12.75 -3.06 -0.98
C TYR A 101 -11.95 -2.89 -2.28
N SER A 102 -11.56 -4.00 -2.92
CA SER A 102 -10.61 -3.98 -4.04
C SER A 102 -11.05 -3.08 -5.20
N LYS A 103 -12.34 -3.06 -5.56
CA LYS A 103 -12.85 -2.18 -6.62
C LYS A 103 -12.62 -0.71 -6.33
N SER A 104 -12.97 -0.28 -5.11
CA SER A 104 -12.82 1.12 -4.68
C SER A 104 -11.35 1.53 -4.62
N PHE A 105 -10.51 0.70 -4.00
CA PHE A 105 -9.10 1.04 -3.83
C PHE A 105 -8.29 0.89 -5.12
N ILE A 106 -8.62 -0.03 -6.02
CA ILE A 106 -7.99 -0.09 -7.35
C ILE A 106 -8.26 1.20 -8.12
N LYS A 107 -9.50 1.68 -8.10
CA LYS A 107 -9.87 2.94 -8.78
C LYS A 107 -9.09 4.13 -8.23
N LEU A 108 -9.05 4.29 -6.91
CA LEU A 108 -8.33 5.37 -6.23
C LEU A 108 -6.81 5.25 -6.46
N SER A 109 -6.27 4.05 -6.36
CA SER A 109 -4.84 3.77 -6.59
C SER A 109 -4.42 4.07 -8.02
N LYS A 110 -5.27 3.75 -8.98
CA LYS A 110 -5.02 4.04 -10.40
C LYS A 110 -4.91 5.54 -10.66
N GLN A 111 -5.81 6.32 -10.10
CA GLN A 111 -5.78 7.78 -10.18
C GLN A 111 -4.50 8.34 -9.54
N TRP A 112 -4.15 7.87 -8.36
CA TRP A 112 -2.95 8.28 -7.65
C TRP A 112 -1.67 7.94 -8.43
N VAL A 113 -1.55 6.72 -8.95
CA VAL A 113 -0.40 6.26 -9.74
C VAL A 113 -0.23 7.11 -11.02
N ILE A 114 -1.32 7.41 -11.72
CA ILE A 114 -1.30 8.26 -12.92
C ILE A 114 -0.78 9.66 -12.59
N GLU A 115 -1.26 10.27 -11.50
CA GLU A 115 -0.80 11.59 -11.05
C GLU A 115 0.69 11.57 -10.70
N LYS A 116 1.16 10.55 -9.98
CA LYS A 116 2.58 10.43 -9.61
C LYS A 116 3.46 10.19 -10.85
N ASN A 117 3.00 9.41 -11.80
CA ASN A 117 3.73 9.18 -13.04
C ASN A 117 3.88 10.45 -13.90
N LYS A 118 2.97 11.41 -13.80
CA LYS A 118 3.13 12.72 -14.45
C LYS A 118 4.30 13.53 -13.87
N LYS A 119 4.55 13.39 -12.57
CA LYS A 119 5.65 14.08 -11.89
C LYS A 119 6.97 13.31 -11.98
N HIS A 120 6.90 11.99 -11.99
CA HIS A 120 8.03 11.08 -12.01
C HIS A 120 7.83 10.12 -13.18
N SER A 121 8.66 10.25 -14.21
CA SER A 121 8.52 9.45 -15.46
C SER A 121 8.62 7.96 -15.21
N VAL A 122 9.32 7.55 -14.17
CA VAL A 122 9.52 6.14 -13.79
C VAL A 122 9.06 5.93 -12.35
N LEU A 123 8.06 5.07 -12.18
CA LEU A 123 7.73 4.49 -10.88
C LEU A 123 8.23 3.04 -10.88
N MET A 124 9.02 2.66 -9.88
CA MET A 124 9.64 1.34 -9.83
C MET A 124 9.81 0.85 -8.41
N ASN A 125 9.76 -0.46 -8.23
CA ASN A 125 10.11 -1.16 -6.99
C ASN A 125 10.28 -2.64 -7.29
N TYR A 126 10.37 -3.44 -6.25
CA TYR A 126 10.52 -4.89 -6.31
C TYR A 126 9.39 -5.57 -5.56
N VAL A 127 8.95 -6.72 -6.06
CA VAL A 127 7.88 -7.53 -5.45
C VAL A 127 8.33 -8.98 -5.33
N ASP A 128 8.09 -9.59 -4.17
CA ASP A 128 8.37 -11.00 -3.93
C ASP A 128 7.54 -11.87 -4.91
N GLU A 129 8.19 -12.82 -5.57
CA GLU A 129 7.54 -13.74 -6.50
C GLU A 129 6.37 -14.50 -5.85
N ARG A 130 6.44 -14.76 -4.55
CA ARG A 130 5.39 -15.41 -3.76
C ARG A 130 4.16 -14.53 -3.52
N ASN A 131 4.32 -13.22 -3.61
CA ASN A 131 3.25 -12.25 -3.37
C ASN A 131 2.37 -12.05 -4.60
N THR A 132 1.68 -13.12 -5.00
CA THR A 132 0.86 -13.16 -6.22
C THR A 132 -0.31 -12.16 -6.18
N THR A 133 -0.84 -11.87 -5.00
CA THR A 133 -1.90 -10.87 -4.80
C THR A 133 -1.42 -9.47 -5.17
N SER A 134 -0.24 -9.07 -4.67
CA SER A 134 0.37 -7.79 -5.01
C SER A 134 0.78 -7.71 -6.48
N ILE A 135 1.27 -8.79 -7.07
CA ILE A 135 1.60 -8.83 -8.50
C ILE A 135 0.36 -8.56 -9.36
N ARG A 136 -0.78 -9.17 -9.05
CA ARG A 136 -2.05 -8.89 -9.76
C ARG A 136 -2.49 -7.44 -9.58
N TRP A 137 -2.38 -6.92 -8.38
CA TRP A 137 -2.68 -5.52 -8.07
C TRP A 137 -1.84 -4.57 -8.92
N LEU A 138 -0.53 -4.77 -8.98
CA LEU A 138 0.40 -3.98 -9.78
C LEU A 138 0.03 -4.00 -11.26
N LYS A 139 -0.32 -5.16 -11.82
CA LYS A 139 -0.76 -5.28 -13.21
C LYS A 139 -2.03 -4.48 -13.49
N HIS A 140 -2.98 -4.49 -12.58
CA HIS A 140 -4.19 -3.65 -12.69
C HIS A 140 -3.87 -2.14 -12.67
N LEU A 141 -2.81 -1.74 -11.98
CA LEU A 141 -2.36 -0.34 -11.93
C LEU A 141 -1.50 0.06 -13.14
N GLY A 142 -1.24 -0.84 -14.07
CA GLY A 142 -0.46 -0.58 -15.27
C GLY A 142 1.05 -0.76 -15.12
N PHE A 143 1.51 -1.38 -14.04
CA PHE A 143 2.91 -1.77 -13.91
C PHE A 143 3.21 -3.03 -14.72
N VAL A 144 4.45 -3.14 -15.19
CA VAL A 144 4.98 -4.31 -15.87
C VAL A 144 6.17 -4.90 -15.09
N LEU A 145 6.28 -6.22 -15.11
CA LEU A 145 7.43 -6.92 -14.55
C LEU A 145 8.52 -6.97 -15.62
N ILE A 146 9.70 -6.43 -15.35
CA ILE A 146 10.77 -6.30 -16.34
C ILE A 146 11.95 -7.23 -16.11
N LYS A 147 12.13 -7.73 -14.89
CA LYS A 147 13.29 -8.56 -14.54
C LYS A 147 12.97 -9.45 -13.33
N ARG A 148 13.36 -10.72 -13.40
CA ARG A 148 13.38 -11.62 -12.25
C ARG A 148 14.79 -11.62 -11.65
N ILE A 149 14.88 -11.38 -10.35
CA ILE A 149 16.12 -11.39 -9.58
C ILE A 149 16.05 -12.57 -8.63
N GLU A 150 16.94 -13.54 -8.80
CA GLU A 150 16.88 -14.82 -8.07
C GLU A 150 17.26 -14.67 -6.59
N ASP A 151 18.26 -13.86 -6.29
CA ASP A 151 18.84 -13.70 -4.95
C ASP A 151 18.66 -12.27 -4.43
N PHE A 152 17.42 -11.81 -4.33
CA PHE A 152 17.12 -10.44 -3.92
C PHE A 152 17.05 -10.30 -2.39
N GLY A 153 17.55 -9.14 -1.91
CA GLY A 153 17.46 -8.76 -0.49
C GLY A 153 18.33 -9.60 0.44
N VAL A 154 18.21 -9.34 1.72
CA VAL A 154 18.96 -10.07 2.76
C VAL A 154 18.53 -11.54 2.84
N GLY A 155 17.29 -11.84 2.50
CA GLY A 155 16.74 -13.21 2.50
C GLY A 155 17.10 -14.05 1.29
N LYS A 156 17.75 -13.46 0.28
CA LYS A 156 18.14 -14.15 -0.97
C LYS A 156 16.97 -14.90 -1.61
N LYS A 157 15.83 -14.22 -1.80
CA LYS A 157 14.62 -14.79 -2.39
C LYS A 157 14.37 -14.23 -3.79
N PRO A 158 13.64 -14.98 -4.66
CA PRO A 158 13.30 -14.47 -5.98
C PRO A 158 12.27 -13.34 -5.91
N PHE A 159 12.61 -12.22 -6.54
CA PHE A 159 11.77 -11.04 -6.69
C PHE A 159 11.66 -10.66 -8.15
N TYR A 160 10.63 -9.90 -8.47
CA TYR A 160 10.50 -9.19 -9.75
C TYR A 160 10.72 -7.70 -9.55
N GLU A 161 11.48 -7.11 -10.45
CA GLU A 161 11.50 -5.65 -10.63
C GLU A 161 10.27 -5.25 -11.45
N PHE A 162 9.52 -4.27 -10.99
CA PHE A 162 8.37 -3.74 -11.70
C PHE A 162 8.53 -2.25 -11.94
N VAL A 163 7.98 -1.79 -13.07
CA VAL A 163 8.03 -0.39 -13.48
C VAL A 163 6.71 0.04 -14.11
N ARG A 164 6.44 1.34 -13.99
CA ARG A 164 5.45 2.04 -14.78
C ARG A 164 6.11 3.29 -15.34
N ILE A 165 6.15 3.39 -16.65
CA ILE A 165 6.82 4.47 -17.38
C ILE A 165 5.76 5.31 -18.09
N GLN A 166 5.93 6.59 -17.99
CA GLN A 166 5.11 7.56 -18.74
C GLN A 166 5.90 8.22 -19.84
#